data_20cb7ccb24c912a70219f22fc3558291
#
_entry.id   20cb7ccb24c912a70219f22fc3558291
#
_cell.length_a   1.000
_cell.length_b   1.000
_cell.length_c   1.000
_cell.angle_alpha   90.00
_cell.angle_beta   90.00
_cell.angle_gamma   90.00
#
_symmetry.space_group_name_H-M   'P 1'
#
loop_
_entity.id
_entity.type
_entity.pdbx_description
1 polymer ?
#
loop_
_entity_poly.entity_id
_entity_poly.type
_entity_poly.pdbx_seq_one_letter_code
_entity_poly.pdbx_strand_id
1 'polypeptide(L)'
;MTVKVQISGTLKEYSRQSSEINISALNVGAALEALQSEYPSLYNCVCDETGRVRRHLNLFVNCDLVPIQNTNGFDTLLHSGDVLTIWQAVSGG
;
A
#
# COMPACT_ATOMS: atom_id res chain seq x y z
N MET A 1 -14.98 -7.96 -4.22
CA MET A 1 -14.54 -6.58 -4.51
C MET A 1 -13.02 -6.57 -4.66
N THR A 2 -12.54 -6.21 -5.82
CA THR A 2 -11.12 -6.30 -6.14
C THR A 2 -10.52 -4.92 -6.31
N VAL A 3 -9.39 -4.70 -5.67
CA VAL A 3 -8.62 -3.46 -5.73
C VAL A 3 -7.25 -3.80 -6.30
N LYS A 4 -6.77 -2.95 -7.20
CA LYS A 4 -5.43 -3.08 -7.75
C LYS A 4 -4.45 -2.34 -6.86
N VAL A 5 -3.35 -3.00 -6.49
CA VAL A 5 -2.26 -2.36 -5.78
C VAL A 5 -1.10 -2.18 -6.75
N GLN A 6 -0.72 -0.93 -6.98
CA GLN A 6 0.44 -0.60 -7.80
C GLN A 6 1.64 -0.34 -6.92
N ILE A 7 2.77 -0.87 -7.30
CA ILE A 7 3.97 -0.88 -6.49
C ILE A 7 5.08 -0.20 -7.27
N SER A 8 5.70 0.81 -6.66
CA SER A 8 6.76 1.55 -7.33
C SER A 8 8.08 0.80 -7.34
N GLY A 9 8.81 1.04 -8.37
CA GLY A 9 10.20 0.68 -8.64
C GLY A 9 10.83 -0.42 -7.80
N THR A 10 11.61 -0.01 -6.82
CA THR A 10 12.41 -0.95 -6.03
C THR A 10 11.60 -1.90 -5.17
N LEU A 11 10.35 -1.56 -4.87
CA LEU A 11 9.52 -2.43 -4.04
C LEU A 11 9.01 -3.66 -4.78
N LYS A 12 9.13 -3.69 -6.09
CA LYS A 12 8.70 -4.85 -6.88
C LYS A 12 9.39 -6.13 -6.48
N GLU A 13 10.63 -6.04 -5.99
CA GLU A 13 11.38 -7.20 -5.56
C GLU A 13 10.66 -7.97 -4.47
N TYR A 14 9.85 -7.29 -3.68
CA TYR A 14 9.15 -7.89 -2.55
C TYR A 14 7.76 -8.38 -2.90
N SER A 15 7.34 -8.17 -4.15
CA SER A 15 6.04 -8.61 -4.64
C SER A 15 6.19 -9.58 -5.83
N ARG A 16 7.26 -10.39 -5.79
CA ARG A 16 7.52 -11.39 -6.82
C ARG A 16 7.71 -10.76 -8.19
N GLN A 17 8.36 -9.59 -8.23
CA GLN A 17 8.63 -8.83 -9.45
C GLN A 17 7.39 -8.30 -10.15
N SER A 18 6.26 -8.29 -9.47
CA SER A 18 5.04 -7.73 -10.02
C SER A 18 4.92 -6.25 -9.67
N SER A 19 4.61 -5.42 -10.65
CA SER A 19 4.34 -4.01 -10.42
C SER A 19 2.88 -3.78 -10.00
N GLU A 20 2.03 -4.76 -10.19
CA GLU A 20 0.62 -4.71 -9.82
C GLU A 20 0.20 -6.03 -9.21
N ILE A 21 -0.60 -5.95 -8.15
CA ILE A 21 -1.23 -7.13 -7.57
C ILE A 21 -2.69 -6.80 -7.30
N ASN A 22 -3.52 -7.84 -7.28
CA ASN A 22 -4.94 -7.67 -7.01
C ASN A 22 -5.25 -8.24 -5.64
N ILE A 23 -6.00 -7.48 -4.85
CA ILE A 23 -6.40 -7.91 -3.52
C ILE A 23 -7.87 -7.59 -3.32
N SER A 24 -8.47 -8.20 -2.30
CA SER A 24 -9.85 -7.90 -1.91
C SER A 24 -9.79 -7.14 -0.59
N ALA A 25 -10.30 -5.91 -0.59
CA ALA A 25 -10.26 -5.07 0.59
C ALA A 25 -11.33 -3.99 0.54
N LEU A 26 -11.89 -3.68 1.69
CA LEU A 26 -12.93 -2.65 1.82
C LEU A 26 -12.35 -1.28 2.14
N ASN A 27 -11.14 -1.22 2.68
CA ASN A 27 -10.47 0.02 3.01
C ASN A 27 -8.97 -0.19 2.96
N VAL A 28 -8.22 0.91 3.15
CA VAL A 28 -6.76 0.87 3.08
C VAL A 28 -6.17 -0.07 4.14
N GLY A 29 -6.71 -0.03 5.36
CA GLY A 29 -6.22 -0.91 6.42
C GLY A 29 -6.37 -2.38 6.07
N ALA A 30 -7.53 -2.76 5.51
CA ALA A 30 -7.75 -4.14 5.08
C ALA A 30 -6.83 -4.52 3.93
N ALA A 31 -6.53 -3.56 3.04
CA ALA A 31 -5.58 -3.81 1.96
C ALA A 31 -4.18 -4.11 2.51
N LEU A 32 -3.75 -3.36 3.51
CA LEU A 32 -2.45 -3.60 4.14
C LEU A 32 -2.42 -4.95 4.86
N GLU A 33 -3.52 -5.33 5.50
CA GLU A 33 -3.62 -6.65 6.13
C GLU A 33 -3.52 -7.77 5.10
N ALA A 34 -4.13 -7.59 3.94
CA ALA A 34 -4.04 -8.57 2.85
C ALA A 34 -2.59 -8.70 2.38
N LEU A 35 -1.86 -7.58 2.29
CA LEU A 35 -0.44 -7.63 1.95
C LEU A 35 0.35 -8.38 2.99
N GLN A 36 0.06 -8.18 4.27
CA GLN A 36 0.74 -8.88 5.34
C GLN A 36 0.58 -10.39 5.20
N SER A 37 -0.61 -10.83 4.81
CA SER A 37 -0.93 -12.24 4.67
C SER A 37 -0.31 -12.86 3.43
N GLU A 38 -0.37 -12.16 2.29
CA GLU A 38 0.00 -12.73 1.00
C GLU A 38 1.40 -12.34 0.53
N TYR A 39 1.89 -11.18 0.94
CA TYR A 39 3.19 -10.65 0.54
C TYR A 39 3.90 -10.07 1.76
N PRO A 40 4.26 -10.92 2.74
CA PRO A 40 4.79 -10.43 4.01
C PRO A 40 6.08 -9.62 3.86
N SER A 41 6.94 -9.97 2.90
CA SER A 41 8.15 -9.20 2.68
C SER A 41 7.84 -7.79 2.20
N LEU A 42 6.87 -7.66 1.30
CA LEU A 42 6.43 -6.35 0.83
C LEU A 42 5.81 -5.56 1.99
N TYR A 43 4.96 -6.22 2.77
CA TYR A 43 4.33 -5.57 3.91
C TYR A 43 5.39 -4.98 4.86
N ASN A 44 6.44 -5.74 5.14
CA ASN A 44 7.50 -5.28 6.04
C ASN A 44 8.26 -4.08 5.48
N CYS A 45 8.28 -3.93 4.15
CA CYS A 45 8.88 -2.75 3.53
C CYS A 45 7.95 -1.54 3.57
N VAL A 46 6.64 -1.77 3.61
CA VAL A 46 5.64 -0.71 3.60
C VAL A 46 5.31 -0.24 5.00
N CYS A 47 5.18 -1.17 5.93
CA CYS A 47 4.78 -0.89 7.30
C CYS A 47 5.88 -1.30 8.27
N ASP A 48 5.97 -0.57 9.37
CA ASP A 48 6.90 -0.93 10.44
C ASP A 48 6.25 -1.97 11.37
N GLU A 49 6.97 -2.33 12.41
CA GLU A 49 6.51 -3.35 13.37
C GLU A 49 5.27 -2.96 14.15
N THR A 50 4.95 -1.65 14.17
CA THR A 50 3.75 -1.16 14.85
C THR A 50 2.54 -1.12 13.93
N GLY A 51 2.72 -1.48 12.65
CA GLY A 51 1.66 -1.44 11.66
C GLY A 51 1.48 -0.10 10.98
N ARG A 52 2.35 0.85 11.24
CA ARG A 52 2.30 2.16 10.60
C ARG A 52 3.07 2.15 9.30
N VAL A 53 2.57 2.91 8.33
CA VAL A 53 3.28 3.07 7.06
C VAL A 53 4.56 3.87 7.31
N ARG A 54 5.65 3.40 6.73
CA ARG A 54 6.96 4.04 6.90
C ARG A 54 6.98 5.43 6.28
N ARG A 55 7.74 6.34 6.89
CA ARG A 55 7.76 7.76 6.52
C ARG A 55 8.13 8.05 5.08
N HIS A 56 9.01 7.24 4.50
CA HIS A 56 9.49 7.48 3.15
C HIS A 56 8.55 6.95 2.08
N LEU A 57 7.37 6.47 2.49
CA LEU A 57 6.38 5.96 1.56
C LEU A 57 5.15 6.85 1.56
N ASN A 58 4.49 6.90 0.41
CA ASN A 58 3.20 7.55 0.27
C ASN A 58 2.22 6.54 -0.30
N LEU A 59 0.99 6.63 0.16
CA LEU A 59 -0.10 5.83 -0.38
C LEU A 59 -1.09 6.76 -1.07
N PHE A 60 -1.56 6.33 -2.23
CA PHE A 60 -2.59 7.05 -2.97
C PHE A 60 -3.73 6.09 -3.27
N VAL A 61 -4.96 6.58 -3.12
CA VAL A 61 -6.14 5.88 -3.66
C VAL A 61 -6.52 6.66 -4.91
N ASN A 62 -6.33 6.04 -6.06
CA ASN A 62 -6.43 6.72 -7.35
C ASN A 62 -5.45 7.91 -7.37
N CYS A 63 -5.93 9.13 -7.38
CA CYS A 63 -5.08 10.32 -7.37
C CYS A 63 -4.99 11.00 -6.01
N ASP A 64 -5.67 10.47 -5.00
CA ASP A 64 -5.79 11.12 -3.71
C ASP A 64 -4.78 10.56 -2.72
N LEU A 65 -4.01 11.44 -2.10
CA LEU A 65 -3.03 11.04 -1.09
C LEU A 65 -3.75 10.58 0.18
N VAL A 66 -3.36 9.42 0.67
CA VAL A 66 -3.90 8.87 1.91
C VAL A 66 -3.10 9.44 3.08
N PRO A 67 -3.76 10.04 4.10
CA PRO A 67 -3.03 10.54 5.26
C PRO A 67 -2.53 9.37 6.12
N ILE A 68 -1.23 9.10 6.04
CA ILE A 68 -0.61 7.97 6.72
C ILE A 68 -0.02 8.32 8.07
N GLN A 69 -0.07 9.61 8.46
CA GLN A 69 0.52 10.08 9.71
C GLN A 69 -0.29 9.66 10.94
N ASN A 70 -1.51 9.25 10.73
CA ASN A 70 -2.36 8.72 11.79
C ASN A 70 -3.19 7.57 11.22
N THR A 71 -3.82 6.81 12.11
CA THR A 71 -4.56 5.62 11.69
C THR A 71 -5.87 5.93 10.97
N ASN A 72 -6.30 7.19 10.93
CA ASN A 72 -7.55 7.55 10.25
C ASN A 72 -7.46 7.31 8.75
N GLY A 73 -6.26 7.40 8.17
CA GLY A 73 -6.08 7.11 6.76
C GLY A 73 -6.41 5.68 6.41
N PHE A 74 -6.26 4.76 7.37
CA PHE A 74 -6.56 3.35 7.15
C PHE A 74 -8.06 3.09 6.99
N ASP A 75 -8.90 4.02 7.40
CA ASP A 75 -10.35 3.91 7.23
C ASP A 75 -10.82 4.39 5.86
N THR A 76 -9.89 4.89 5.03
CA THR A 76 -10.22 5.32 3.68
C THR A 76 -10.84 4.16 2.91
N LEU A 77 -12.06 4.35 2.43
CA LEU A 77 -12.79 3.30 1.75
C LEU A 77 -12.23 3.04 0.36
N LEU A 78 -12.25 1.78 -0.01
CA LEU A 78 -11.87 1.33 -1.35
C LEU A 78 -13.09 0.72 -2.01
N HIS A 79 -13.20 0.96 -3.31
CA HIS A 79 -14.30 0.44 -4.13
C HIS A 79 -13.71 -0.43 -5.23
N SER A 80 -14.52 -1.33 -5.75
CA SER A 80 -14.10 -2.20 -6.84
C SER A 80 -13.55 -1.36 -8.00
N GLY A 81 -12.36 -1.71 -8.46
CA GLY A 81 -11.69 -1.00 -9.53
C GLY A 81 -10.78 0.13 -9.08
N ASP A 82 -10.80 0.47 -7.79
CA ASP A 82 -9.85 1.47 -7.27
C ASP A 82 -8.42 0.98 -7.34
N VAL A 83 -7.50 1.93 -7.42
CA VAL A 83 -6.06 1.64 -7.47
C VAL A 83 -5.42 2.23 -6.24
N LEU A 84 -4.80 1.37 -5.43
CA LEU A 84 -4.00 1.78 -4.29
C LEU A 84 -2.54 1.76 -4.73
N THR A 85 -1.92 2.94 -4.77
CA THR A 85 -0.54 3.07 -5.19
C THR A 85 0.36 3.21 -3.99
N ILE A 86 1.40 2.39 -3.93
CA ILE A 86 2.44 2.47 -2.92
C ILE A 86 3.65 3.10 -3.60
N TRP A 87 3.96 4.32 -3.21
CA TRP A 87 4.99 5.11 -3.83
C TRP A 87 6.13 5.36 -2.86
N GLN A 88 7.32 4.98 -3.25
CA GLN A 88 8.51 5.26 -2.45
C GLN A 88 9.05 6.63 -2.82
N ALA A 89 9.10 7.53 -1.85
CA ALA A 89 9.66 8.84 -2.07
C ALA A 89 11.17 8.72 -2.27
N VAL A 90 11.68 9.41 -3.29
CA VAL A 90 13.12 9.46 -3.54
C VAL A 90 13.68 10.58 -2.69
N SER A 91 14.32 10.22 -1.60
CA SER A 91 14.88 11.21 -0.70
C SER A 91 16.15 11.83 -1.29
N GLY A 92 16.33 13.08 -1.01
CA GLY A 92 17.51 13.79 -1.38
C GLY A 92 17.57 14.04 -2.86
N GLY A 93 16.48 13.78 -3.39
CA GLY A 93 16.40 13.95 -4.83
C GLY A 93 17.57 14.47 -5.18
#